data_76ed8edb96afd3371e782ccbd3cd9e52
#
_entry.id   76ed8edb96afd3371e782ccbd3cd9e52
#
_cell.length_a   1.000
_cell.length_b   1.000
_cell.length_c   1.000
_cell.angle_alpha   90.00
_cell.angle_beta   90.00
_cell.angle_gamma   90.00
#
_symmetry.space_group_name_H-M   'P 1'
#
loop_
_entity.id
_entity.type
_entity.pdbx_description
1 polymer ?
#
loop_
_entity_poly.entity_id
_entity_poly.type
_entity_poly.pdbx_seq_one_letter_code
_entity_poly.pdbx_strand_id
1 'polypeptide(L)'
;MKRHAVIGATFLAVLATLAVAQGWLEQRAEAQARGAVQAPRFEVDPTFPQPLPNGMYQGQSIGLWVDKTNDHVWIVHRPDVLDAFEASAQQTPPTGECCKEAPPILEFDPSGKLLRSWGGKDGPGYQWPDSNHGLNIDNKGNVWIGGNGGQDGHILKFTQDGKFIMQVGKKGVTQDSMAKDHFFMVAETFFHAPANEVYVSDGYGNRRVAVIDADSGQVKRFWGAYGRPPDDKGSAAQGAYDPTITYQHFRGPVHCAKVAVDGLVYVCDRTSNRIQVFKTDGTFVREIYTQRDSRGDGTTWDVEFSNDKEQKFLYVADGRNQKIRIFDRATMTQLTSFGKGGHYPGEWYSLHNIASDSKGNL
;
A
#
# COMPACT_ATOMS: atom_id res chain seq x y z
N MET A 1 -50.26 -53.36 14.58
CA MET A 1 -49.00 -53.81 13.94
C MET A 1 -48.70 -53.09 12.60
N LYS A 2 -49.59 -53.04 11.64
CA LYS A 2 -49.33 -52.45 10.29
C LYS A 2 -48.93 -50.94 10.36
N ARG A 3 -49.53 -50.15 11.25
CA ARG A 3 -49.30 -48.70 11.37
C ARG A 3 -47.87 -48.36 11.86
N HIS A 4 -47.32 -49.14 12.79
CA HIS A 4 -45.94 -48.95 13.31
C HIS A 4 -44.89 -49.39 12.28
N ALA A 5 -45.18 -50.44 11.47
CA ALA A 5 -44.29 -50.85 10.37
C ALA A 5 -44.19 -49.79 9.28
N VAL A 6 -45.30 -49.13 8.92
CA VAL A 6 -45.31 -48.03 7.95
C VAL A 6 -44.52 -46.82 8.47
N ILE A 7 -44.72 -46.41 9.74
CA ILE A 7 -43.99 -45.32 10.35
C ILE A 7 -42.47 -45.60 10.38
N GLY A 8 -42.07 -46.80 10.75
CA GLY A 8 -40.67 -47.24 10.76
C GLY A 8 -40.05 -47.23 9.37
N ALA A 9 -40.77 -47.72 8.35
CA ALA A 9 -40.29 -47.71 6.96
C ALA A 9 -40.13 -46.27 6.41
N THR A 10 -41.08 -45.37 6.74
CA THR A 10 -40.99 -43.94 6.34
C THR A 10 -39.79 -43.26 7.02
N PHE A 11 -39.56 -43.52 8.32
CA PHE A 11 -38.43 -42.97 9.03
C PHE A 11 -37.08 -43.44 8.46
N LEU A 12 -36.94 -44.72 8.14
CA LEU A 12 -35.76 -45.27 7.50
C LEU A 12 -35.53 -44.68 6.09
N ALA A 13 -36.60 -44.49 5.32
CA ALA A 13 -36.50 -43.85 4.00
C ALA A 13 -36.03 -42.39 4.09
N VAL A 14 -36.50 -41.62 5.07
CA VAL A 14 -36.06 -40.23 5.35
C VAL A 14 -34.61 -40.22 5.76
N LEU A 15 -34.18 -41.09 6.66
CA LEU A 15 -32.76 -41.18 7.07
C LEU A 15 -31.87 -41.57 5.90
N ALA A 16 -32.26 -42.50 5.03
CA ALA A 16 -31.50 -42.86 3.85
C ALA A 16 -31.38 -41.69 2.85
N THR A 17 -32.45 -40.92 2.67
CA THR A 17 -32.45 -39.73 1.80
C THR A 17 -31.52 -38.61 2.37
N LEU A 18 -31.53 -38.39 3.67
CA LEU A 18 -30.65 -37.45 4.33
C LEU A 18 -29.17 -37.84 4.23
N ALA A 19 -28.87 -39.14 4.42
CA ALA A 19 -27.51 -39.65 4.27
C ALA A 19 -26.97 -39.51 2.85
N VAL A 20 -27.80 -39.78 1.83
CA VAL A 20 -27.43 -39.56 0.41
C VAL A 20 -27.23 -38.08 0.11
N ALA A 21 -28.11 -37.20 0.62
CA ALA A 21 -28.00 -35.77 0.46
C ALA A 21 -26.73 -35.22 1.13
N GLN A 22 -26.40 -35.69 2.32
CA GLN A 22 -25.17 -35.33 3.03
C GLN A 22 -23.95 -35.78 2.25
N GLY A 23 -23.85 -37.01 1.79
CA GLY A 23 -22.73 -37.48 0.98
C GLY A 23 -22.55 -36.68 -0.33
N TRP A 24 -23.65 -36.25 -0.94
CA TRP A 24 -23.60 -35.40 -2.12
C TRP A 24 -23.11 -33.97 -1.84
N LEU A 25 -23.51 -33.41 -0.70
CA LEU A 25 -23.03 -32.10 -0.23
C LEU A 25 -21.56 -32.18 0.15
N GLU A 26 -21.12 -33.25 0.81
CA GLU A 26 -19.71 -33.47 1.14
C GLU A 26 -18.85 -33.61 -0.12
N GLN A 27 -19.26 -34.39 -1.10
CA GLN A 27 -18.58 -34.52 -2.40
C GLN A 27 -18.51 -33.20 -3.16
N ARG A 28 -19.58 -32.40 -3.14
CA ARG A 28 -19.56 -31.04 -3.73
C ARG A 28 -18.62 -30.10 -2.97
N ALA A 29 -18.65 -30.13 -1.65
CA ALA A 29 -17.76 -29.33 -0.81
C ALA A 29 -16.28 -29.72 -1.03
N GLU A 30 -15.97 -31.02 -1.13
CA GLU A 30 -14.64 -31.51 -1.45
C GLU A 30 -14.18 -31.12 -2.87
N ALA A 31 -15.06 -31.24 -3.86
CA ALA A 31 -14.76 -30.84 -5.25
C ALA A 31 -14.54 -29.35 -5.37
N GLN A 32 -15.32 -28.57 -4.63
CA GLN A 32 -15.17 -27.12 -4.53
C GLN A 32 -13.89 -26.72 -3.79
N ALA A 33 -13.53 -27.45 -2.71
CA ALA A 33 -12.29 -27.26 -1.98
C ALA A 33 -11.04 -27.65 -2.80
N ARG A 34 -11.11 -28.72 -3.63
CA ARG A 34 -10.01 -29.10 -4.54
C ARG A 34 -9.78 -28.13 -5.68
N GLY A 35 -10.83 -27.39 -6.09
CA GLY A 35 -10.74 -26.32 -7.09
C GLY A 35 -10.48 -24.92 -6.51
N ALA A 36 -10.52 -24.78 -5.18
CA ALA A 36 -10.32 -23.49 -4.54
C ALA A 36 -8.84 -23.08 -4.58
N VAL A 37 -8.59 -21.87 -5.02
CA VAL A 37 -7.26 -21.25 -4.96
C VAL A 37 -6.85 -21.14 -3.50
N GLN A 38 -5.80 -21.84 -3.08
CA GLN A 38 -5.27 -21.72 -1.72
C GLN A 38 -4.43 -20.46 -1.62
N ALA A 39 -4.79 -19.60 -0.65
CA ALA A 39 -4.00 -18.43 -0.32
C ALA A 39 -2.65 -18.84 0.34
N PRO A 40 -1.57 -18.10 0.09
CA PRO A 40 -0.32 -18.30 0.80
C PRO A 40 -0.49 -18.04 2.29
N ARG A 41 0.35 -18.69 3.11
CA ARG A 41 0.41 -18.49 4.56
C ARG A 41 1.73 -17.81 4.90
N PHE A 42 1.68 -16.90 5.87
CA PHE A 42 2.83 -16.16 6.35
C PHE A 42 3.04 -16.42 7.83
N GLU A 43 4.31 -16.47 8.22
CA GLU A 43 4.75 -16.51 9.61
C GLU A 43 5.56 -15.25 9.91
N VAL A 44 5.44 -14.76 11.12
CA VAL A 44 6.12 -13.53 11.54
C VAL A 44 7.60 -13.85 11.82
N ASP A 45 8.50 -13.08 11.22
CA ASP A 45 9.89 -13.00 11.64
C ASP A 45 10.05 -11.88 12.70
N PRO A 46 10.21 -12.23 13.99
CA PRO A 46 10.35 -11.22 15.03
C PRO A 46 11.77 -10.62 15.11
N THR A 47 12.71 -11.07 14.29
CA THR A 47 14.10 -10.64 14.32
C THR A 47 14.46 -9.60 13.28
N PHE A 48 13.56 -9.33 12.34
CA PHE A 48 13.74 -8.31 11.32
C PHE A 48 12.95 -7.03 11.66
N PRO A 49 13.52 -5.82 11.48
CA PRO A 49 14.95 -5.53 11.27
C PRO A 49 15.77 -5.66 12.56
N GLN A 50 17.11 -5.71 12.42
CA GLN A 50 17.99 -5.63 13.58
C GLN A 50 17.93 -4.23 14.22
N PRO A 51 18.24 -4.10 15.52
CA PRO A 51 18.29 -2.79 16.18
C PRO A 51 19.21 -1.81 15.45
N LEU A 52 18.77 -0.56 15.32
CA LEU A 52 19.57 0.48 14.69
C LEU A 52 20.85 0.77 15.52
N PRO A 53 22.00 0.95 14.87
CA PRO A 53 23.25 1.19 15.56
C PRO A 53 23.32 2.58 16.19
N ASN A 54 24.27 2.80 17.11
CA ASN A 54 24.62 4.11 17.67
C ASN A 54 23.48 4.83 18.40
N GLY A 55 22.53 4.11 18.98
CA GLY A 55 21.38 4.68 19.69
C GLY A 55 20.39 5.42 18.77
N MET A 56 20.38 5.10 17.49
CA MET A 56 19.38 5.67 16.58
C MET A 56 18.00 5.04 16.81
N TYR A 57 16.98 5.86 16.70
CA TYR A 57 15.57 5.46 16.74
C TYR A 57 14.86 5.82 15.45
N GLN A 58 14.04 4.88 14.99
CA GLN A 58 13.16 5.08 13.84
C GLN A 58 11.81 5.60 14.34
N GLY A 59 11.34 6.69 13.74
CA GLY A 59 9.98 7.16 13.94
C GLY A 59 8.97 6.36 13.11
N GLN A 60 7.82 6.95 12.84
CA GLN A 60 6.73 6.33 12.11
C GLN A 60 7.14 5.98 10.66
N SER A 61 7.16 4.69 10.28
CA SER A 61 7.38 4.24 8.90
C SER A 61 6.17 4.58 8.03
N ILE A 62 6.43 5.27 6.91
CA ILE A 62 5.36 5.75 6.01
C ILE A 62 5.68 5.52 4.51
N GLY A 63 6.70 4.77 4.20
CA GLY A 63 7.04 4.28 2.88
C GLY A 63 7.97 3.09 2.98
N LEU A 64 7.71 2.09 2.16
CA LEU A 64 8.42 0.81 2.15
C LEU A 64 8.62 0.38 0.70
N TRP A 65 9.83 -0.08 0.37
CA TRP A 65 10.15 -0.70 -0.89
C TRP A 65 11.15 -1.83 -0.69
N VAL A 66 11.06 -2.88 -1.48
CA VAL A 66 12.05 -3.95 -1.54
C VAL A 66 12.64 -4.01 -2.94
N ASP A 67 13.95 -3.89 -3.04
CA ASP A 67 14.68 -4.11 -4.29
C ASP A 67 14.84 -5.61 -4.52
N LYS A 68 14.01 -6.18 -5.39
CA LYS A 68 13.98 -7.62 -5.69
C LYS A 68 15.25 -8.15 -6.38
N THR A 69 16.20 -7.29 -6.74
CA THR A 69 17.49 -7.71 -7.31
C THR A 69 18.50 -8.16 -6.25
N ASN A 70 18.36 -7.65 -5.02
CA ASN A 70 19.26 -7.93 -3.90
C ASN A 70 18.52 -8.19 -2.57
N ASP A 71 17.17 -8.08 -2.57
CA ASP A 71 16.29 -8.17 -1.41
C ASP A 71 16.58 -7.13 -0.31
N HIS A 72 17.19 -6.00 -0.66
CA HIS A 72 17.35 -4.90 0.28
C HIS A 72 16.02 -4.20 0.55
N VAL A 73 15.78 -3.93 1.83
CA VAL A 73 14.57 -3.26 2.29
C VAL A 73 14.86 -1.79 2.51
N TRP A 74 14.13 -0.94 1.83
CA TRP A 74 14.20 0.51 1.94
C TRP A 74 12.99 1.04 2.67
N ILE A 75 13.23 1.92 3.65
CA ILE A 75 12.20 2.54 4.47
C ILE A 75 12.37 4.06 4.41
N VAL A 76 11.27 4.79 4.26
CA VAL A 76 11.18 6.18 4.64
C VAL A 76 10.34 6.30 5.90
N HIS A 77 10.84 7.03 6.90
CA HIS A 77 10.13 7.28 8.15
C HIS A 77 10.10 8.77 8.50
N ARG A 78 9.35 9.12 9.51
CA ARG A 78 9.25 10.47 10.07
C ARG A 78 10.02 10.56 11.37
N PRO A 79 11.26 11.12 11.37
CA PRO A 79 12.02 11.30 12.60
C PRO A 79 11.37 12.30 13.56
N ASP A 80 10.74 13.33 13.02
CA ASP A 80 10.11 14.45 13.73
C ASP A 80 8.89 14.09 14.59
N VAL A 81 8.41 12.84 14.51
CA VAL A 81 7.36 12.33 15.40
C VAL A 81 7.90 11.75 16.71
N LEU A 82 9.22 11.58 16.82
CA LEU A 82 9.86 11.13 18.06
C LEU A 82 9.79 12.23 19.11
N ASP A 83 9.40 11.88 20.31
CA ASP A 83 9.31 12.85 21.40
C ASP A 83 10.67 13.09 22.11
N ALA A 84 10.67 14.00 23.09
CA ALA A 84 11.87 14.35 23.83
C ALA A 84 12.47 13.21 24.67
N PHE A 85 11.68 12.17 25.00
CA PHE A 85 12.18 10.99 25.71
C PHE A 85 12.84 10.02 24.74
N GLU A 86 12.25 9.86 23.54
CA GLU A 86 12.77 8.99 22.48
C GLU A 86 14.01 9.57 21.80
N ALA A 87 14.22 10.91 21.86
CA ALA A 87 15.37 11.62 21.32
C ALA A 87 16.17 12.36 22.41
N SER A 88 16.29 11.79 23.60
CA SER A 88 16.85 12.49 24.75
C SER A 88 18.34 12.82 24.63
N ALA A 89 19.15 12.02 23.93
CA ALA A 89 20.56 12.32 23.67
C ALA A 89 20.78 13.43 22.63
N GLN A 90 19.75 13.80 21.88
CA GLN A 90 19.78 14.84 20.85
C GLN A 90 19.36 16.22 21.37
N GLN A 91 18.79 16.27 22.59
CA GLN A 91 18.39 17.53 23.22
C GLN A 91 19.59 18.46 23.48
N THR A 92 19.32 19.75 23.62
CA THR A 92 20.38 20.75 23.95
C THR A 92 20.02 21.51 25.23
N PRO A 93 20.66 21.22 26.39
CA PRO A 93 21.62 20.12 26.60
C PRO A 93 20.96 18.75 26.56
N PRO A 94 21.72 17.64 26.34
CA PRO A 94 21.20 16.30 26.40
C PRO A 94 20.51 16.01 27.75
N THR A 95 19.33 15.37 27.68
CA THR A 95 18.55 15.00 28.87
C THR A 95 18.68 13.52 29.25
N GLY A 96 19.37 12.73 28.39
CA GLY A 96 19.66 11.30 28.61
C GLY A 96 20.85 10.83 27.76
N GLU A 97 21.32 9.63 28.02
CA GLU A 97 22.43 9.01 27.26
C GLU A 97 21.97 8.39 25.94
N CYS A 98 20.75 7.94 25.86
CA CYS A 98 20.03 7.46 24.68
C CYS A 98 18.89 8.45 24.40
N CYS A 99 18.35 8.61 23.27
CA CYS A 99 18.65 8.08 21.95
C CYS A 99 18.59 9.27 20.97
N LYS A 100 18.73 9.06 19.67
CA LYS A 100 18.66 10.12 18.67
C LYS A 100 17.88 9.66 17.45
N GLU A 101 17.30 10.58 16.73
CA GLU A 101 16.59 10.34 15.49
C GLU A 101 17.51 9.72 14.45
N ALA A 102 17.02 8.65 13.77
CA ALA A 102 17.65 8.18 12.56
C ALA A 102 17.35 9.12 11.38
N PRO A 103 18.25 9.27 10.40
CA PRO A 103 17.91 9.93 9.13
C PRO A 103 16.70 9.27 8.47
N PRO A 104 15.86 10.04 7.74
CA PRO A 104 14.55 9.56 7.28
C PRO A 104 14.60 8.41 6.27
N ILE A 105 15.68 8.24 5.51
CA ILE A 105 15.86 7.13 4.58
C ILE A 105 16.78 6.08 5.20
N LEU A 106 16.30 4.84 5.26
CA LEU A 106 17.03 3.69 5.81
C LEU A 106 17.05 2.58 4.77
N GLU A 107 18.22 1.94 4.60
CA GLU A 107 18.38 0.74 3.79
C GLU A 107 18.91 -0.40 4.64
N PHE A 108 18.25 -1.54 4.58
CA PHE A 108 18.63 -2.76 5.29
C PHE A 108 18.97 -3.87 4.29
N ASP A 109 19.95 -4.70 4.65
CA ASP A 109 20.16 -5.94 3.93
C ASP A 109 19.11 -7.01 4.29
N PRO A 110 19.07 -8.16 3.59
CA PRO A 110 18.08 -9.21 3.88
C PRO A 110 18.17 -9.83 5.28
N SER A 111 19.25 -9.58 6.02
CA SER A 111 19.39 -10.00 7.44
C SER A 111 18.83 -8.98 8.42
N GLY A 112 18.33 -7.83 7.93
CA GLY A 112 17.83 -6.71 8.73
C GLY A 112 18.91 -5.76 9.24
N LYS A 113 20.17 -5.89 8.80
CA LYS A 113 21.27 -5.00 9.19
C LYS A 113 21.18 -3.70 8.39
N LEU A 114 21.24 -2.55 9.09
CA LEU A 114 21.29 -1.24 8.46
C LEU A 114 22.59 -1.10 7.63
N LEU A 115 22.43 -0.80 6.34
CA LEU A 115 23.54 -0.57 5.40
C LEU A 115 23.84 0.93 5.26
N ARG A 116 22.82 1.75 5.14
CA ARG A 116 22.94 3.22 5.01
C ARG A 116 21.73 3.96 5.52
N SER A 117 21.94 5.23 5.85
CA SER A 117 20.88 6.15 6.25
C SER A 117 21.24 7.59 5.86
N TRP A 118 20.27 8.36 5.35
CA TRP A 118 20.49 9.72 4.89
C TRP A 118 19.18 10.52 4.76
N GLY A 119 19.30 11.83 4.41
CA GLY A 119 18.18 12.71 4.11
C GLY A 119 17.74 13.61 5.26
N GLY A 120 16.60 14.26 5.12
CA GLY A 120 15.96 15.10 6.16
C GLY A 120 16.32 16.57 6.11
N LYS A 121 17.11 17.03 5.15
CA LYS A 121 17.49 18.45 5.03
C LYS A 121 17.42 18.93 3.59
N ASP A 122 17.10 20.21 3.44
CA ASP A 122 17.24 20.91 2.15
C ASP A 122 18.69 20.88 1.67
N GLY A 123 18.85 20.91 0.37
CA GLY A 123 20.15 20.95 -0.26
C GLY A 123 20.17 21.80 -1.54
N PRO A 124 21.37 21.94 -2.15
CA PRO A 124 21.48 22.70 -3.39
C PRO A 124 20.58 22.14 -4.49
N GLY A 125 19.60 22.94 -4.92
CA GLY A 125 18.69 22.60 -6.01
C GLY A 125 17.44 21.80 -5.62
N TYR A 126 17.24 21.49 -4.34
CA TYR A 126 16.03 20.82 -3.87
C TYR A 126 15.62 21.26 -2.46
N GLN A 127 14.34 21.07 -2.18
CA GLN A 127 13.75 21.25 -0.86
C GLN A 127 13.26 19.88 -0.36
N TRP A 128 13.64 19.51 0.89
CA TRP A 128 13.14 18.28 1.51
C TRP A 128 11.65 18.44 1.85
N PRO A 129 10.82 17.38 1.72
CA PRO A 129 9.43 17.43 2.13
C PRO A 129 9.24 17.81 3.59
N ASP A 130 8.19 18.59 3.89
CA ASP A 130 7.82 18.91 5.28
C ASP A 130 7.33 17.68 6.03
N SER A 131 6.73 16.72 5.32
CA SER A 131 6.29 15.44 5.87
C SER A 131 6.59 14.34 4.85
N ASN A 132 7.61 13.55 5.11
CA ASN A 132 8.00 12.43 4.24
C ASN A 132 6.83 11.50 3.99
N HIS A 133 6.69 11.00 2.74
CA HIS A 133 5.66 10.03 2.41
C HIS A 133 5.98 9.28 1.11
N GLY A 134 5.87 7.95 1.18
CA GLY A 134 6.13 7.06 0.05
C GLY A 134 7.61 7.01 -0.36
N LEU A 135 8.05 5.84 -0.80
CA LEU A 135 9.40 5.60 -1.30
C LEU A 135 9.35 4.53 -2.38
N ASN A 136 10.20 4.69 -3.41
CA ASN A 136 10.36 3.74 -4.49
C ASN A 136 11.78 3.76 -5.04
N ILE A 137 12.27 2.63 -5.55
CA ILE A 137 13.57 2.51 -6.21
C ILE A 137 13.34 2.20 -7.69
N ASP A 138 13.99 2.96 -8.59
CA ASP A 138 13.92 2.69 -10.03
C ASP A 138 14.96 1.62 -10.45
N ASN A 139 14.89 1.16 -11.71
CA ASN A 139 15.79 0.13 -12.24
C ASN A 139 17.26 0.57 -12.40
N LYS A 140 17.55 1.84 -12.19
CA LYS A 140 18.92 2.41 -12.13
C LYS A 140 19.41 2.51 -10.68
N GLY A 141 18.61 2.06 -9.71
CA GLY A 141 18.87 2.16 -8.29
C GLY A 141 18.62 3.54 -7.70
N ASN A 142 17.93 4.44 -8.39
CA ASN A 142 17.65 5.75 -7.82
C ASN A 142 16.42 5.71 -6.90
N VAL A 143 16.50 6.47 -5.83
CA VAL A 143 15.47 6.58 -4.79
C VAL A 143 14.53 7.74 -5.12
N TRP A 144 13.24 7.44 -5.21
CA TRP A 144 12.18 8.42 -5.39
C TRP A 144 11.41 8.57 -4.07
N ILE A 145 11.17 9.80 -3.66
CA ILE A 145 10.39 10.10 -2.46
C ILE A 145 9.38 11.21 -2.72
N GLY A 146 8.25 11.14 -2.05
CA GLY A 146 7.26 12.20 -2.00
C GLY A 146 7.12 12.80 -0.61
N GLY A 147 6.12 13.64 -0.45
CA GLY A 147 5.74 14.23 0.82
C GLY A 147 4.28 14.64 0.83
N ASN A 148 3.67 14.61 2.03
CA ASN A 148 2.29 14.99 2.24
C ASN A 148 2.10 16.13 3.25
N GLY A 149 3.15 16.88 3.53
CA GLY A 149 3.04 18.14 4.26
C GLY A 149 2.25 19.19 3.48
N GLY A 150 1.64 20.14 4.18
CA GLY A 150 0.74 21.13 3.58
C GLY A 150 1.39 22.08 2.56
N GLN A 151 2.72 22.02 2.41
CA GLN A 151 3.48 22.78 1.42
C GLN A 151 4.11 21.86 0.35
N ASP A 152 3.99 20.54 0.47
CA ASP A 152 4.68 19.56 -0.39
C ASP A 152 3.96 19.40 -1.73
N GLY A 153 4.51 20.01 -2.76
CA GLY A 153 3.99 19.94 -4.13
C GLY A 153 4.98 19.32 -5.13
N HIS A 154 5.91 18.49 -4.64
CA HIS A 154 7.01 17.94 -5.42
C HIS A 154 7.36 16.51 -5.01
N ILE A 155 8.13 15.85 -5.86
CA ILE A 155 8.82 14.59 -5.59
C ILE A 155 10.32 14.79 -5.85
N LEU A 156 11.13 14.01 -5.15
CA LEU A 156 12.59 14.08 -5.24
C LEU A 156 13.17 12.77 -5.76
N LYS A 157 14.25 12.85 -6.52
CA LYS A 157 15.03 11.72 -6.99
C LYS A 157 16.49 11.85 -6.54
N PHE A 158 17.01 10.79 -5.94
CA PHE A 158 18.38 10.69 -5.45
C PHE A 158 19.05 9.40 -5.93
N THR A 159 20.38 9.35 -5.89
CA THR A 159 21.09 8.07 -5.90
C THR A 159 20.87 7.33 -4.57
N GLN A 160 21.23 6.06 -4.51
CA GLN A 160 21.16 5.27 -3.25
C GLN A 160 21.97 5.91 -2.11
N ASP A 161 23.05 6.64 -2.42
CA ASP A 161 23.90 7.31 -1.44
C ASP A 161 23.39 8.73 -1.06
N GLY A 162 22.17 9.08 -1.47
CA GLY A 162 21.55 10.37 -1.13
C GLY A 162 22.07 11.57 -1.95
N LYS A 163 22.77 11.34 -3.08
CA LYS A 163 23.16 12.41 -3.99
C LYS A 163 21.95 12.85 -4.82
N PHE A 164 21.62 14.14 -4.76
CA PHE A 164 20.51 14.73 -5.49
C PHE A 164 20.65 14.57 -7.01
N ILE A 165 19.56 14.20 -7.68
CA ILE A 165 19.47 14.07 -9.13
C ILE A 165 18.45 15.07 -9.68
N MET A 166 17.21 15.08 -9.13
CA MET A 166 16.12 15.87 -9.70
C MET A 166 15.02 16.16 -8.67
N GLN A 167 14.44 17.34 -8.77
CA GLN A 167 13.14 17.67 -8.16
C GLN A 167 12.12 17.87 -9.28
N VAL A 168 10.95 17.22 -9.15
CA VAL A 168 9.81 17.39 -10.06
C VAL A 168 8.67 18.04 -9.27
N GLY A 169 8.19 19.16 -9.76
CA GLY A 169 7.24 19.98 -9.00
C GLY A 169 7.94 21.01 -8.11
N LYS A 170 7.19 21.63 -7.23
CA LYS A 170 7.67 22.74 -6.37
C LYS A 170 6.93 22.75 -5.05
N LYS A 171 7.58 23.27 -4.01
CA LYS A 171 7.00 23.52 -2.69
C LYS A 171 6.16 24.80 -2.69
N GLY A 172 5.23 24.93 -1.74
CA GLY A 172 4.44 26.16 -1.57
C GLY A 172 3.31 26.34 -2.58
N VAL A 173 2.79 25.23 -3.11
CA VAL A 173 1.63 25.21 -4.02
C VAL A 173 0.34 24.88 -3.29
N THR A 174 -0.77 25.02 -3.99
CA THR A 174 -2.11 24.65 -3.50
C THR A 174 -2.72 23.55 -4.37
N GLN A 175 -3.82 22.99 -3.93
CA GLN A 175 -4.55 21.97 -4.66
C GLN A 175 -4.89 22.41 -6.09
N ASP A 176 -4.44 21.64 -7.05
CA ASP A 176 -4.83 21.70 -8.45
C ASP A 176 -4.56 20.34 -9.12
N SER A 177 -5.57 19.50 -9.18
CA SER A 177 -5.45 18.18 -9.79
C SER A 177 -5.32 18.22 -11.32
N MET A 178 -5.43 19.39 -11.96
CA MET A 178 -5.20 19.59 -13.38
C MET A 178 -3.80 20.14 -13.70
N ALA A 179 -3.02 20.54 -12.69
CA ALA A 179 -1.67 21.08 -12.86
C ALA A 179 -0.72 20.08 -13.55
N LYS A 180 0.17 20.59 -14.42
CA LYS A 180 1.20 19.81 -15.11
C LYS A 180 2.62 20.11 -14.64
N ASP A 181 2.78 21.09 -13.77
CA ASP A 181 4.07 21.59 -13.28
C ASP A 181 4.30 21.32 -11.79
N HIS A 182 3.32 20.77 -11.08
CA HIS A 182 3.43 20.41 -9.67
C HIS A 182 2.43 19.32 -9.26
N PHE A 183 2.66 18.77 -8.09
CA PHE A 183 1.77 17.88 -7.34
C PHE A 183 1.21 18.60 -6.12
N PHE A 184 0.44 17.90 -5.28
CA PHE A 184 0.06 18.43 -3.97
C PHE A 184 -0.22 17.32 -2.97
N MET A 185 0.70 17.19 -2.00
CA MET A 185 0.64 16.19 -0.93
C MET A 185 0.62 14.76 -1.49
N VAL A 186 1.74 14.36 -2.12
CA VAL A 186 1.92 13.04 -2.75
C VAL A 186 1.93 11.93 -1.70
N ALA A 187 1.19 10.85 -1.99
CA ALA A 187 1.16 9.66 -1.14
C ALA A 187 2.26 8.65 -1.48
N GLU A 188 2.45 8.31 -2.74
CA GLU A 188 3.41 7.30 -3.16
C GLU A 188 3.87 7.53 -4.59
N THR A 189 5.03 6.98 -4.92
CA THR A 189 5.53 6.83 -6.28
C THR A 189 5.77 5.36 -6.59
N PHE A 190 5.54 4.94 -7.85
CA PHE A 190 5.82 3.60 -8.32
C PHE A 190 6.50 3.66 -9.69
N PHE A 191 7.69 3.06 -9.81
CA PHE A 191 8.43 3.01 -11.07
C PHE A 191 8.01 1.81 -11.91
N HIS A 192 7.59 2.07 -13.14
CA HIS A 192 7.24 1.06 -14.14
C HIS A 192 8.33 0.95 -15.19
N ALA A 193 9.23 -0.01 -15.00
CA ALA A 193 10.44 -0.19 -15.83
C ALA A 193 10.16 -0.35 -17.33
N PRO A 194 9.16 -1.13 -17.80
CA PRO A 194 8.93 -1.33 -19.23
C PRO A 194 8.67 -0.04 -20.03
N ALA A 195 8.08 0.98 -19.40
CA ALA A 195 7.77 2.26 -20.04
C ALA A 195 8.69 3.40 -19.61
N ASN A 196 9.62 3.17 -18.68
CA ASN A 196 10.43 4.19 -18.02
C ASN A 196 9.57 5.33 -17.43
N GLU A 197 8.50 4.96 -16.72
CA GLU A 197 7.51 5.86 -16.17
C GLU A 197 7.43 5.74 -14.65
N VAL A 198 7.13 6.86 -13.98
CA VAL A 198 6.77 6.88 -12.57
C VAL A 198 5.30 7.24 -12.43
N TYR A 199 4.55 6.36 -11.77
CA TYR A 199 3.17 6.59 -11.37
C TYR A 199 3.19 7.29 -10.02
N VAL A 200 2.59 8.47 -9.96
CA VAL A 200 2.54 9.30 -8.76
C VAL A 200 1.11 9.28 -8.22
N SER A 201 0.95 8.73 -7.03
CA SER A 201 -0.29 8.79 -6.26
C SER A 201 -0.43 10.18 -5.64
N ASP A 202 -0.88 11.14 -6.45
CA ASP A 202 -1.03 12.54 -6.09
C ASP A 202 -2.40 12.74 -5.42
N GLY A 203 -2.50 12.34 -4.14
CA GLY A 203 -3.79 11.99 -3.57
C GLY A 203 -4.19 12.59 -2.23
N TYR A 204 -3.30 13.04 -1.36
CA TYR A 204 -3.69 13.67 -0.10
C TYR A 204 -4.26 15.08 -0.33
N GLY A 205 -3.61 15.87 -1.15
CA GLY A 205 -4.09 17.18 -1.55
C GLY A 205 -4.88 17.12 -2.87
N ASN A 206 -4.25 16.65 -3.93
CA ASN A 206 -4.89 16.41 -5.22
C ASN A 206 -5.75 15.12 -5.24
N ARG A 207 -6.41 14.83 -6.37
CA ARG A 207 -7.33 13.70 -6.53
C ARG A 207 -7.07 12.93 -7.83
N ARG A 208 -5.80 12.52 -8.04
CA ARG A 208 -5.39 11.92 -9.32
C ARG A 208 -4.27 10.89 -9.17
N VAL A 209 -4.15 10.07 -10.19
CA VAL A 209 -2.89 9.41 -10.56
C VAL A 209 -2.23 10.27 -11.63
N ALA A 210 -0.99 10.65 -11.45
CA ALA A 210 -0.18 11.30 -12.48
C ALA A 210 0.94 10.37 -12.92
N VAL A 211 1.28 10.38 -14.21
CA VAL A 211 2.36 9.58 -14.78
C VAL A 211 3.39 10.50 -15.40
N ILE A 212 4.63 10.36 -14.96
CA ILE A 212 5.75 11.15 -15.47
C ILE A 212 6.78 10.28 -16.18
N ASP A 213 7.56 10.88 -17.02
CA ASP A 213 8.77 10.28 -17.56
C ASP A 213 9.88 10.27 -16.50
N ALA A 214 10.52 9.11 -16.28
CA ALA A 214 11.47 8.94 -15.17
C ALA A 214 12.82 9.64 -15.37
N ASP A 215 13.16 10.03 -16.60
CA ASP A 215 14.41 10.72 -16.90
C ASP A 215 14.25 12.25 -16.91
N SER A 216 13.14 12.74 -17.44
CA SER A 216 12.89 14.18 -17.58
C SER A 216 12.00 14.78 -16.49
N GLY A 217 11.23 13.96 -15.75
CA GLY A 217 10.22 14.42 -14.82
C GLY A 217 8.96 15.02 -15.47
N GLN A 218 8.85 14.99 -16.79
CA GLN A 218 7.72 15.56 -17.51
C GLN A 218 6.44 14.77 -17.26
N VAL A 219 5.34 15.47 -16.91
CA VAL A 219 4.01 14.84 -16.79
C VAL A 219 3.51 14.45 -18.18
N LYS A 220 3.34 13.14 -18.39
CA LYS A 220 2.86 12.56 -19.65
C LYS A 220 1.33 12.51 -19.71
N ARG A 221 0.70 12.13 -18.63
CA ARG A 221 -0.76 11.99 -18.49
C ARG A 221 -1.16 11.94 -17.01
N PHE A 222 -2.45 12.12 -16.75
CA PHE A 222 -3.05 11.92 -15.43
C PHE A 222 -4.55 11.66 -15.58
N TRP A 223 -5.15 11.07 -14.56
CA TRP A 223 -6.58 10.80 -14.51
C TRP A 223 -7.12 10.75 -13.08
N GLY A 224 -8.43 11.02 -12.95
CA GLY A 224 -9.21 10.84 -11.75
C GLY A 224 -9.95 9.51 -11.71
N ALA A 225 -10.92 9.37 -10.83
CA ALA A 225 -11.75 8.17 -10.72
C ALA A 225 -12.45 7.84 -12.05
N TYR A 226 -12.55 6.55 -12.36
CA TYR A 226 -13.13 6.01 -13.60
C TYR A 226 -12.44 6.48 -14.89
N GLY A 227 -11.18 6.91 -14.83
CA GLY A 227 -10.43 7.42 -15.98
C GLY A 227 -10.89 8.79 -16.48
N ARG A 228 -11.72 9.47 -15.73
CA ARG A 228 -12.20 10.84 -16.05
C ARG A 228 -11.15 11.88 -15.68
N PRO A 229 -11.23 13.10 -16.22
CA PRO A 229 -10.45 14.20 -15.69
C PRO A 229 -10.66 14.36 -14.18
N PRO A 230 -9.61 14.67 -13.40
CA PRO A 230 -9.77 14.96 -11.97
C PRO A 230 -10.73 16.11 -11.73
N ASP A 231 -11.53 16.04 -10.67
CA ASP A 231 -12.46 17.07 -10.27
C ASP A 231 -12.40 17.32 -8.76
N ASP A 232 -11.66 18.33 -8.37
CA ASP A 232 -11.44 18.69 -6.97
C ASP A 232 -12.71 19.15 -6.28
N LYS A 233 -13.57 19.89 -7.00
CA LYS A 233 -14.86 20.39 -6.48
C LYS A 233 -15.86 19.25 -6.30
N GLY A 234 -15.99 18.39 -7.31
CA GLY A 234 -16.83 17.20 -7.21
C GLY A 234 -16.36 16.25 -6.12
N SER A 235 -15.04 16.09 -5.95
CA SER A 235 -14.43 15.31 -4.88
C SER A 235 -14.79 15.87 -3.50
N ALA A 236 -14.64 17.17 -3.29
CA ALA A 236 -14.97 17.84 -2.04
C ALA A 236 -16.47 17.78 -1.71
N ALA A 237 -17.34 17.82 -2.73
CA ALA A 237 -18.78 17.78 -2.57
C ALA A 237 -19.35 16.43 -2.14
N GLN A 238 -18.55 15.34 -2.15
CA GLN A 238 -19.01 13.98 -1.80
C GLN A 238 -19.36 13.79 -0.32
N GLY A 239 -19.00 14.74 0.55
CA GLY A 239 -19.34 14.71 1.97
C GLY A 239 -18.70 13.56 2.77
N ALA A 240 -19.32 13.18 3.89
CA ALA A 240 -18.85 12.04 4.72
C ALA A 240 -19.03 10.71 4.00
N TYR A 241 -18.20 9.71 4.38
CA TYR A 241 -18.29 8.38 3.77
C TYR A 241 -19.59 7.67 4.16
N ASP A 242 -20.32 7.21 3.15
CA ASP A 242 -21.51 6.37 3.26
C ASP A 242 -21.28 5.08 2.44
N PRO A 243 -21.31 3.90 3.07
CA PRO A 243 -21.08 2.62 2.38
C PRO A 243 -22.13 2.25 1.35
N THR A 244 -23.29 2.91 1.34
CA THR A 244 -24.37 2.65 0.38
C THR A 244 -24.17 3.40 -0.95
N ILE A 245 -23.29 4.42 -0.96
CA ILE A 245 -23.04 5.28 -2.13
C ILE A 245 -21.87 4.75 -2.97
N THR A 246 -22.00 4.80 -4.28
CA THR A 246 -20.89 4.63 -5.21
C THR A 246 -20.34 6.00 -5.61
N TYR A 247 -19.19 6.36 -5.05
CA TYR A 247 -18.56 7.66 -5.25
C TYR A 247 -18.01 7.82 -6.66
N GLN A 248 -18.32 8.94 -7.32
CA GLN A 248 -17.97 9.18 -8.72
C GLN A 248 -16.58 9.81 -8.90
N HIS A 249 -16.00 10.34 -7.83
CA HIS A 249 -14.65 10.92 -7.79
C HIS A 249 -13.79 10.18 -6.76
N PHE A 250 -12.48 10.31 -6.85
CA PHE A 250 -11.61 9.88 -5.76
C PHE A 250 -11.91 10.71 -4.51
N ARG A 251 -12.16 10.05 -3.40
CA ARG A 251 -12.35 10.75 -2.12
C ARG A 251 -11.03 11.19 -1.53
N GLY A 252 -9.98 10.46 -1.87
CA GLY A 252 -8.62 10.66 -1.38
C GLY A 252 -8.38 10.14 0.06
N PRO A 253 -7.12 9.92 0.39
CA PRO A 253 -6.08 10.05 -0.61
C PRO A 253 -6.17 8.98 -1.69
N VAL A 254 -5.75 9.30 -2.91
CA VAL A 254 -5.26 8.31 -3.86
C VAL A 254 -3.91 7.86 -3.29
N HIS A 255 -3.89 6.70 -2.63
CA HIS A 255 -2.80 6.34 -1.74
C HIS A 255 -1.74 5.45 -2.38
N CYS A 256 -2.12 4.60 -3.33
CA CYS A 256 -1.21 3.81 -4.15
C CYS A 256 -1.63 3.82 -5.62
N ALA A 257 -0.66 3.58 -6.52
CA ALA A 257 -0.91 3.35 -7.95
C ALA A 257 0.20 2.42 -8.50
N LYS A 258 0.02 1.11 -8.40
CA LYS A 258 1.02 0.11 -8.78
C LYS A 258 0.62 -0.65 -10.04
N VAL A 259 1.59 -0.91 -10.92
CA VAL A 259 1.38 -1.59 -12.20
C VAL A 259 1.74 -3.06 -12.07
N ALA A 260 0.79 -3.94 -12.39
CA ALA A 260 1.00 -5.38 -12.43
C ALA A 260 1.68 -5.84 -13.75
N VAL A 261 2.17 -7.09 -13.78
CA VAL A 261 2.89 -7.65 -14.95
C VAL A 261 2.05 -7.69 -16.22
N ASP A 262 0.72 -7.70 -16.10
CA ASP A 262 -0.23 -7.66 -17.23
C ASP A 262 -0.53 -6.23 -17.73
N GLY A 263 0.16 -5.22 -17.19
CA GLY A 263 -0.03 -3.81 -17.55
C GLY A 263 -1.28 -3.16 -16.94
N LEU A 264 -1.92 -3.80 -15.97
CA LEU A 264 -3.04 -3.20 -15.24
C LEU A 264 -2.52 -2.40 -14.04
N VAL A 265 -3.10 -1.22 -13.84
CA VAL A 265 -2.75 -0.27 -12.78
C VAL A 265 -3.78 -0.37 -11.66
N TYR A 266 -3.35 -0.74 -10.47
CA TYR A 266 -4.19 -0.86 -9.28
C TYR A 266 -4.06 0.40 -8.44
N VAL A 267 -5.17 1.11 -8.25
CA VAL A 267 -5.22 2.43 -7.61
C VAL A 267 -6.02 2.36 -6.31
N CYS A 268 -5.39 2.71 -5.21
CA CYS A 268 -6.01 2.75 -3.88
C CYS A 268 -6.77 4.07 -3.66
N ASP A 269 -8.09 4.07 -3.75
CA ASP A 269 -8.93 5.16 -3.26
C ASP A 269 -9.30 4.89 -1.79
N ARG A 270 -8.37 5.29 -0.90
CA ARG A 270 -8.26 4.81 0.49
C ARG A 270 -9.54 4.98 1.27
N THR A 271 -10.07 6.20 1.38
CA THR A 271 -11.27 6.47 2.19
C THR A 271 -12.58 6.07 1.51
N SER A 272 -12.53 5.66 0.24
CA SER A 272 -13.65 4.99 -0.43
C SER A 272 -13.66 3.48 -0.22
N ASN A 273 -12.67 2.91 0.49
CA ASN A 273 -12.53 1.47 0.73
C ASN A 273 -12.47 0.64 -0.57
N ARG A 274 -11.94 1.21 -1.66
CA ARG A 274 -11.95 0.58 -2.98
C ARG A 274 -10.60 0.64 -3.67
N ILE A 275 -10.39 -0.35 -4.53
CA ILE A 275 -9.33 -0.35 -5.53
C ILE A 275 -9.99 -0.18 -6.89
N GLN A 276 -9.56 0.80 -7.66
CA GLN A 276 -9.91 0.91 -9.07
C GLN A 276 -8.76 0.42 -9.93
N VAL A 277 -9.09 -0.36 -10.96
CA VAL A 277 -8.12 -0.94 -11.90
C VAL A 277 -8.25 -0.24 -13.23
N PHE A 278 -7.10 0.15 -13.79
CA PHE A 278 -7.01 0.88 -15.05
C PHE A 278 -6.02 0.19 -15.99
N LYS A 279 -6.08 0.53 -17.27
CA LYS A 279 -4.96 0.36 -18.18
C LYS A 279 -3.91 1.44 -17.94
N THR A 280 -2.72 1.26 -18.48
CA THR A 280 -1.62 2.25 -18.34
C THR A 280 -1.93 3.61 -18.97
N ASP A 281 -2.89 3.69 -19.88
CA ASP A 281 -3.36 4.93 -20.49
C ASP A 281 -4.42 5.67 -19.65
N GLY A 282 -4.83 5.11 -18.50
CA GLY A 282 -5.88 5.65 -17.62
C GLY A 282 -7.29 5.15 -17.93
N THR A 283 -7.48 4.27 -18.92
CA THR A 283 -8.79 3.68 -19.21
C THR A 283 -9.24 2.80 -18.05
N PHE A 284 -10.39 3.10 -17.46
CA PHE A 284 -10.99 2.31 -16.36
C PHE A 284 -11.37 0.91 -16.83
N VAL A 285 -11.07 -0.09 -15.99
CA VAL A 285 -11.37 -1.51 -16.25
C VAL A 285 -12.43 -2.02 -15.28
N ARG A 286 -12.18 -1.90 -13.97
CA ARG A 286 -13.07 -2.41 -12.92
C ARG A 286 -12.74 -1.79 -11.56
N GLU A 287 -13.61 -2.00 -10.58
CA GLU A 287 -13.35 -1.69 -9.17
C GLU A 287 -13.77 -2.83 -8.26
N ILE A 288 -13.16 -2.88 -7.09
CA ILE A 288 -13.58 -3.69 -5.96
C ILE A 288 -13.57 -2.88 -4.68
N TYR A 289 -14.42 -3.30 -3.74
CA TYR A 289 -14.42 -2.81 -2.37
C TYR A 289 -13.76 -3.85 -1.46
N THR A 290 -12.79 -3.43 -0.65
CA THR A 290 -12.08 -4.35 0.25
C THR A 290 -12.87 -4.63 1.53
N GLN A 291 -13.42 -3.59 2.16
CA GLN A 291 -14.32 -3.70 3.32
C GLN A 291 -15.24 -2.47 3.32
N ARG A 292 -16.30 -2.54 2.54
CA ARG A 292 -17.16 -1.39 2.25
C ARG A 292 -17.75 -0.72 3.48
N ASP A 293 -18.05 -1.49 4.52
CA ASP A 293 -18.68 -0.97 5.75
C ASP A 293 -17.71 -0.29 6.73
N SER A 294 -16.40 -0.38 6.51
CA SER A 294 -15.42 0.29 7.35
C SER A 294 -15.49 1.79 7.19
N ARG A 295 -15.39 2.49 8.31
CA ARG A 295 -15.43 3.96 8.38
C ARG A 295 -14.08 4.51 8.84
N GLY A 296 -13.91 5.84 8.75
CA GLY A 296 -12.68 6.54 9.14
C GLY A 296 -11.67 6.57 8.00
N ASP A 297 -10.42 6.20 8.27
CA ASP A 297 -9.30 6.42 7.34
C ASP A 297 -9.25 5.48 6.14
N GLY A 298 -10.22 4.54 6.05
CA GLY A 298 -10.35 3.63 4.92
C GLY A 298 -9.47 2.39 5.00
N THR A 299 -9.65 1.49 4.04
CA THR A 299 -9.14 0.10 4.07
C THR A 299 -8.17 -0.25 2.96
N THR A 300 -7.93 0.64 1.99
CA THR A 300 -7.02 0.40 0.87
C THR A 300 -5.83 1.33 0.97
N TRP A 301 -4.89 1.01 1.88
CA TRP A 301 -3.74 1.85 2.10
C TRP A 301 -2.64 1.58 1.09
N ASP A 302 -2.34 0.31 0.82
CA ASP A 302 -1.37 -0.08 -0.19
C ASP A 302 -1.70 -1.46 -0.75
N VAL A 303 -1.09 -1.80 -1.88
CA VAL A 303 -1.20 -3.13 -2.50
C VAL A 303 0.17 -3.67 -2.88
N GLU A 304 0.30 -5.00 -2.88
CA GLU A 304 1.46 -5.71 -3.40
C GLU A 304 0.99 -6.94 -4.16
N PHE A 305 1.79 -7.41 -5.11
CA PHE A 305 1.50 -8.57 -5.93
C PHE A 305 2.39 -9.76 -5.54
N SER A 306 1.85 -10.97 -5.65
CA SER A 306 2.67 -12.18 -5.48
C SER A 306 3.74 -12.29 -6.56
N ASN A 307 4.85 -12.97 -6.22
CA ASN A 307 6.02 -13.07 -7.10
C ASN A 307 5.92 -14.15 -8.18
N ASP A 308 4.82 -14.93 -8.21
CA ASP A 308 4.60 -15.84 -9.32
C ASP A 308 4.44 -15.08 -10.65
N LYS A 309 4.68 -15.75 -11.77
CA LYS A 309 4.71 -15.15 -13.10
C LYS A 309 3.41 -14.42 -13.48
N GLU A 310 2.28 -14.95 -13.03
CA GLU A 310 0.95 -14.40 -13.27
C GLU A 310 0.55 -13.36 -12.22
N GLN A 311 1.35 -13.18 -11.14
CA GLN A 311 0.96 -12.38 -9.97
C GLN A 311 -0.45 -12.75 -9.49
N LYS A 312 -0.62 -14.02 -9.19
CA LYS A 312 -1.91 -14.64 -8.89
C LYS A 312 -2.63 -14.01 -7.70
N PHE A 313 -1.88 -13.55 -6.71
CA PHE A 313 -2.43 -12.94 -5.50
C PHE A 313 -2.19 -11.43 -5.48
N LEU A 314 -3.20 -10.73 -4.97
CA LEU A 314 -3.13 -9.33 -4.62
C LEU A 314 -3.21 -9.22 -3.09
N TYR A 315 -2.18 -8.66 -2.48
CA TYR A 315 -2.13 -8.34 -1.05
C TYR A 315 -2.57 -6.89 -0.85
N VAL A 316 -3.45 -6.66 0.11
CA VAL A 316 -3.95 -5.31 0.40
C VAL A 316 -3.68 -4.99 1.87
N ALA A 317 -2.94 -3.93 2.11
CA ALA A 317 -2.76 -3.37 3.43
C ALA A 317 -4.04 -2.64 3.86
N ASP A 318 -4.77 -3.22 4.81
CA ASP A 318 -5.95 -2.63 5.40
C ASP A 318 -5.59 -1.95 6.72
N GLY A 319 -5.14 -0.71 6.63
CA GLY A 319 -4.66 0.05 7.78
C GLY A 319 -5.74 0.37 8.80
N ARG A 320 -7.01 0.43 8.40
CA ARG A 320 -8.11 0.66 9.36
C ARG A 320 -8.41 -0.56 10.22
N ASN A 321 -8.39 -1.76 9.62
CA ASN A 321 -8.70 -3.00 10.33
C ASN A 321 -7.45 -3.76 10.78
N GLN A 322 -6.24 -3.20 10.55
CA GLN A 322 -4.96 -3.78 10.95
C GLN A 322 -4.78 -5.21 10.41
N LYS A 323 -5.01 -5.37 9.10
CA LYS A 323 -4.96 -6.67 8.42
C LYS A 323 -4.31 -6.58 7.05
N ILE A 324 -3.66 -7.65 6.65
CA ILE A 324 -3.35 -7.90 5.25
C ILE A 324 -4.47 -8.78 4.70
N ARG A 325 -5.12 -8.34 3.62
CA ARG A 325 -6.15 -9.09 2.90
C ARG A 325 -5.54 -9.69 1.66
N ILE A 326 -5.82 -10.96 1.40
CA ILE A 326 -5.33 -11.70 0.23
C ILE A 326 -6.49 -11.95 -0.71
N PHE A 327 -6.35 -11.47 -1.94
CA PHE A 327 -7.31 -11.66 -3.01
C PHE A 327 -6.73 -12.57 -4.11
N ASP A 328 -7.57 -13.39 -4.71
CA ASP A 328 -7.30 -13.89 -6.06
C ASP A 328 -7.37 -12.71 -7.03
N ARG A 329 -6.24 -12.37 -7.67
CA ARG A 329 -6.13 -11.15 -8.49
C ARG A 329 -6.99 -11.21 -9.76
N ALA A 330 -7.14 -12.38 -10.36
CA ALA A 330 -7.91 -12.55 -11.58
C ALA A 330 -9.40 -12.32 -11.35
N THR A 331 -9.95 -12.90 -10.28
CA THR A 331 -11.38 -12.82 -9.94
C THR A 331 -11.70 -11.63 -9.02
N MET A 332 -10.68 -11.07 -8.35
CA MET A 332 -10.80 -10.06 -7.29
C MET A 332 -11.65 -10.55 -6.11
N THR A 333 -11.64 -11.86 -5.86
CA THR A 333 -12.30 -12.47 -4.71
C THR A 333 -11.36 -12.52 -3.52
N GLN A 334 -11.78 -12.03 -2.38
CA GLN A 334 -11.00 -12.16 -1.14
C GLN A 334 -10.97 -13.63 -0.72
N LEU A 335 -9.76 -14.17 -0.56
CA LEU A 335 -9.51 -15.56 -0.15
C LEU A 335 -9.40 -15.67 1.38
N THR A 336 -8.62 -14.78 1.98
CA THR A 336 -8.37 -14.76 3.43
C THR A 336 -7.85 -13.40 3.87
N SER A 337 -7.60 -13.25 5.16
CA SER A 337 -6.87 -12.14 5.76
C SER A 337 -6.16 -12.58 7.03
N PHE A 338 -5.07 -11.91 7.39
CA PHE A 338 -4.33 -12.16 8.62
C PHE A 338 -3.88 -10.84 9.26
N GLY A 339 -3.39 -10.94 10.51
CA GLY A 339 -2.98 -9.78 11.30
C GLY A 339 -4.06 -9.26 12.23
N LYS A 340 -3.64 -8.44 13.18
CA LYS A 340 -4.48 -7.77 14.17
C LYS A 340 -3.82 -6.48 14.66
N GLY A 341 -4.58 -5.64 15.32
CA GLY A 341 -4.09 -4.43 15.97
C GLY A 341 -3.23 -4.74 17.20
N GLY A 342 -2.13 -4.00 17.36
CA GLY A 342 -1.23 -4.10 18.51
C GLY A 342 0.17 -3.57 18.19
N HIS A 343 1.13 -3.87 19.10
CA HIS A 343 2.51 -3.36 19.05
C HIS A 343 3.57 -4.48 19.13
N TYR A 344 3.15 -5.75 19.08
CA TYR A 344 4.08 -6.88 19.04
C TYR A 344 4.36 -7.31 17.58
N PRO A 345 5.44 -8.05 17.33
CA PRO A 345 5.69 -8.63 16.01
C PRO A 345 4.47 -9.35 15.45
N GLY A 346 4.07 -9.04 14.22
CA GLY A 346 2.84 -9.55 13.59
C GLY A 346 1.57 -8.82 13.97
N GLU A 347 1.66 -7.77 14.77
CA GLU A 347 0.58 -6.84 15.06
C GLU A 347 0.89 -5.48 14.44
N TRP A 348 -0.12 -4.70 14.13
CA TRP A 348 0.06 -3.39 13.52
C TRP A 348 -0.73 -2.30 14.22
N TYR A 349 -0.16 -1.11 14.18
CA TYR A 349 -0.84 0.14 14.47
C TYR A 349 -0.75 1.02 13.23
N SER A 350 -1.87 1.19 12.52
CA SER A 350 -1.94 1.86 11.22
C SER A 350 -1.03 1.20 10.15
N LEU A 351 -1.30 -0.08 9.81
CA LEU A 351 -0.62 -0.77 8.72
C LEU A 351 -0.66 0.10 7.45
N HIS A 352 0.50 0.61 7.00
CA HIS A 352 0.56 1.67 6.02
C HIS A 352 0.98 1.19 4.62
N ASN A 353 2.09 0.49 4.54
CA ASN A 353 2.64 -0.01 3.28
C ASN A 353 2.88 -1.52 3.34
N ILE A 354 3.00 -2.11 2.15
CA ILE A 354 3.32 -3.53 1.97
C ILE A 354 4.22 -3.70 0.76
N ALA A 355 5.24 -4.50 0.88
CA ALA A 355 6.14 -4.88 -0.21
C ALA A 355 6.52 -6.35 -0.08
N SER A 356 7.02 -6.97 -1.15
CA SER A 356 7.51 -8.34 -1.14
C SER A 356 8.94 -8.44 -1.65
N ASP A 357 9.75 -9.32 -1.05
CA ASP A 357 11.07 -9.65 -1.55
C ASP A 357 11.02 -10.68 -2.71
N SER A 358 12.18 -11.05 -3.29
CA SER A 358 12.26 -12.00 -4.40
C SER A 358 11.78 -13.41 -4.04
N LYS A 359 11.73 -13.76 -2.76
CA LYS A 359 11.31 -15.07 -2.23
C LYS A 359 9.84 -15.13 -1.87
N GLY A 360 9.15 -13.97 -1.88
CA GLY A 360 7.75 -13.82 -1.53
C GLY A 360 7.50 -13.58 -0.04
N ASN A 361 8.52 -13.21 0.74
CA ASN A 361 8.29 -12.67 2.08
C ASN A 361 7.63 -11.30 1.97
N LEU A 362 6.76 -11.00 2.93
CA LEU A 362 6.02 -9.73 3.00
C LEU A 362 6.53 -8.88 4.15
#